data_c2cb86336f98e6cc59d98a6f7e766c1d
#
_entry.id   c2cb86336f98e6cc59d98a6f7e766c1d
#
_cell.length_a   1.000
_cell.length_b   1.000
_cell.length_c   1.000
_cell.angle_alpha   90.00
_cell.angle_beta   90.00
_cell.angle_gamma   90.00
#
_symmetry.space_group_name_H-M   'P 1'
#
loop_
_entity.id
_entity.type
_entity.pdbx_description
1 polymer ?
#
loop_
_entity_poly.entity_id
_entity_poly.type
_entity_poly.pdbx_seq_one_letter_code
_entity_poly.pdbx_strand_id
1 'polypeptide(L)'
;MSTRTPIDGATVAVYRFPTPEAEADGTLTWDASTAVTATVHAGNRQGLGWTYSTAAAAAVITDHLTEAITGRDVMDTPGCWSAMHRACRNLGTRGLVMQAISAVDIALWDLKARVLDVSLPSLFGRARDTVPVYGSGGFTTLTDTVLADQVHGWADAGCTAMKIKIGQSWGTDVDRDIARVNTFRDLAGPGVDLMVDANGGYMTGQARRVGATLDRLGVVWFEEPVSSDDLTGLAAVRAAVHCDVAAGEYAADLYDVDRLCPVVDCLQLDVTRCGGYTGWLRGAAVAQAHNLRVSAHCAPALHAPVAAAVPNLRHVEWFIDHARLEPLLVDGTPTVSHGALQPNDDEPGHGMTFGPLAAQHLAGST
;
A
#
# COMPACT_ATOMS: atom_id res chain seq x y z
N MET A 1 -17.22 0.83 35.65
CA MET A 1 -15.84 1.35 35.65
C MET A 1 -15.20 0.83 34.37
N SER A 2 -14.82 1.67 33.42
CA SER A 2 -14.04 1.24 32.27
C SER A 2 -12.68 0.77 32.80
N THR A 3 -12.39 -0.51 32.70
CA THR A 3 -11.07 -1.07 33.04
C THR A 3 -10.10 -0.66 31.96
N ARG A 4 -9.24 0.29 32.27
CA ARG A 4 -8.15 0.73 31.40
C ARG A 4 -7.25 -0.47 31.10
N THR A 5 -6.89 -0.67 29.83
CA THR A 5 -5.98 -1.74 29.38
C THR A 5 -4.66 -1.10 28.95
N PRO A 6 -3.64 -1.04 29.84
CA PRO A 6 -2.38 -0.41 29.52
C PRO A 6 -1.58 -1.23 28.53
N ILE A 7 -0.90 -0.54 27.61
CA ILE A 7 0.08 -1.13 26.71
C ILE A 7 1.36 -1.44 27.49
N ASP A 8 1.83 -2.68 27.44
CA ASP A 8 3.06 -3.11 28.12
C ASP A 8 4.32 -2.74 27.35
N GLY A 9 4.25 -2.70 26.01
CA GLY A 9 5.36 -2.39 25.12
C GLY A 9 5.14 -2.98 23.72
N ALA A 10 6.21 -2.99 22.91
CA ALA A 10 6.22 -3.58 21.59
C ALA A 10 7.50 -4.39 21.37
N THR A 11 7.38 -5.48 20.62
CA THR A 11 8.52 -6.25 20.07
C THR A 11 8.58 -6.07 18.56
N VAL A 12 9.79 -6.13 18.00
CA VAL A 12 10.04 -5.81 16.59
C VAL A 12 10.81 -6.96 15.94
N ALA A 13 10.47 -7.30 14.71
CA ALA A 13 11.24 -8.24 13.91
C ALA A 13 11.34 -7.77 12.46
N VAL A 14 12.45 -8.17 11.82
CA VAL A 14 12.74 -7.84 10.42
C VAL A 14 12.77 -9.13 9.61
N TYR A 15 12.02 -9.17 8.53
CA TYR A 15 11.95 -10.30 7.63
C TYR A 15 12.40 -9.87 6.23
N ARG A 16 13.16 -10.73 5.55
CA ARG A 16 13.61 -10.51 4.18
C ARG A 16 13.13 -11.64 3.28
N PHE A 17 12.42 -11.28 2.23
CA PHE A 17 11.83 -12.18 1.25
C PHE A 17 12.52 -11.98 -0.10
N PRO A 18 13.42 -12.88 -0.52
CA PRO A 18 14.03 -12.81 -1.84
C PRO A 18 12.97 -12.88 -2.95
N THR A 19 13.15 -12.11 -4.02
CA THR A 19 12.37 -12.26 -5.25
C THR A 19 12.87 -13.45 -6.06
N PRO A 20 12.03 -14.11 -6.88
CA PRO A 20 12.47 -15.23 -7.72
C PRO A 20 13.57 -14.85 -8.71
N GLU A 21 13.53 -13.61 -9.18
CA GLU A 21 14.52 -12.98 -10.04
C GLU A 21 14.59 -11.48 -9.71
N ALA A 22 15.58 -10.76 -10.23
CA ALA A 22 15.66 -9.32 -10.04
C ALA A 22 14.49 -8.63 -10.73
N GLU A 23 13.74 -7.87 -9.97
CA GLU A 23 12.57 -7.11 -10.41
C GLU A 23 12.93 -5.62 -10.53
N ALA A 24 12.32 -4.93 -11.49
CA ALA A 24 12.52 -3.49 -11.64
C ALA A 24 11.24 -2.78 -12.09
N ASP A 25 11.03 -1.58 -11.57
CA ASP A 25 10.10 -0.60 -12.12
C ASP A 25 10.79 0.30 -13.15
N GLY A 26 10.30 1.50 -13.38
CA GLY A 26 10.92 2.49 -14.27
C GLY A 26 12.23 3.06 -13.73
N THR A 27 12.48 3.00 -12.42
CA THR A 27 13.52 3.80 -11.73
C THR A 27 14.42 2.98 -10.81
N LEU A 28 13.91 1.92 -10.20
CA LEU A 28 14.61 1.10 -9.22
C LEU A 28 14.64 -0.37 -9.62
N THR A 29 15.64 -1.09 -9.10
CA THR A 29 15.76 -2.56 -9.21
C THR A 29 15.96 -3.13 -7.81
N TRP A 30 15.32 -4.30 -7.53
CA TRP A 30 15.45 -4.99 -6.26
C TRP A 30 15.48 -6.51 -6.45
N ASP A 31 16.02 -7.21 -5.46
CA ASP A 31 16.13 -8.66 -5.40
C ASP A 31 15.47 -9.27 -4.15
N ALA A 32 14.87 -8.43 -3.32
CA ALA A 32 14.15 -8.83 -2.13
C ALA A 32 13.25 -7.71 -1.61
N SER A 33 12.15 -8.09 -0.95
CA SER A 33 11.31 -7.20 -0.14
C SER A 33 11.63 -7.39 1.34
N THR A 34 11.66 -6.30 2.11
CA THR A 34 11.88 -6.34 3.57
C THR A 34 10.63 -5.89 4.29
N ALA A 35 10.10 -6.74 5.17
CA ALA A 35 9.02 -6.40 6.09
C ALA A 35 9.56 -6.16 7.50
N VAL A 36 9.12 -5.07 8.14
CA VAL A 36 9.39 -4.77 9.55
C VAL A 36 8.08 -4.88 10.30
N THR A 37 8.00 -5.84 11.21
CA THR A 37 6.81 -6.10 12.02
C THR A 37 6.91 -5.45 13.39
N ALA A 38 5.76 -4.98 13.90
CA ALA A 38 5.59 -4.57 15.29
C ALA A 38 4.51 -5.44 15.93
N THR A 39 4.81 -6.04 17.07
CA THR A 39 3.82 -6.72 17.92
C THR A 39 3.66 -5.92 19.20
N VAL A 40 2.48 -5.31 19.39
CA VAL A 40 2.16 -4.51 20.58
C VAL A 40 1.46 -5.41 21.60
N HIS A 41 1.88 -5.33 22.85
CA HIS A 41 1.42 -6.20 23.95
C HIS A 41 0.61 -5.43 24.99
N ALA A 42 -0.47 -6.04 25.50
CA ALA A 42 -1.23 -5.57 26.64
C ALA A 42 -1.81 -6.76 27.42
N GLY A 43 -1.26 -7.07 28.58
CA GLY A 43 -1.57 -8.27 29.37
C GLY A 43 -1.33 -9.55 28.57
N ASN A 44 -2.39 -10.35 28.39
CA ASN A 44 -2.33 -11.58 27.60
C ASN A 44 -2.76 -11.42 26.12
N ARG A 45 -2.98 -10.19 25.68
CA ARG A 45 -3.36 -9.85 24.31
C ARG A 45 -2.21 -9.22 23.56
N GLN A 46 -2.18 -9.44 22.27
CA GLN A 46 -1.21 -8.83 21.36
C GLN A 46 -1.88 -8.44 20.05
N GLY A 47 -1.37 -7.39 19.42
CA GLY A 47 -1.74 -6.97 18.08
C GLY A 47 -0.53 -6.93 17.18
N LEU A 48 -0.71 -7.30 15.92
CA LEU A 48 0.33 -7.41 14.90
C LEU A 48 0.13 -6.33 13.83
N GLY A 49 1.21 -5.68 13.41
CA GLY A 49 1.24 -4.80 12.24
C GLY A 49 2.61 -4.86 11.57
N TRP A 50 2.69 -4.44 10.33
CA TRP A 50 3.96 -4.38 9.61
C TRP A 50 3.98 -3.27 8.56
N THR A 51 5.19 -2.96 8.12
CA THR A 51 5.46 -2.07 7.00
C THR A 51 6.49 -2.70 6.07
N TYR A 52 6.46 -2.35 4.81
CA TYR A 52 7.51 -2.68 3.85
C TYR A 52 8.51 -1.52 3.81
N SER A 53 9.72 -1.79 4.32
CA SER A 53 10.73 -0.75 4.57
C SER A 53 12.14 -1.35 4.59
N THR A 54 13.06 -0.67 5.21
CA THR A 54 14.40 -1.16 5.56
C THR A 54 14.45 -1.53 7.04
N ALA A 55 15.45 -2.35 7.44
CA ALA A 55 15.71 -2.70 8.85
C ALA A 55 15.86 -1.49 9.78
N ALA A 56 16.21 -0.31 9.26
CA ALA A 56 16.31 0.91 10.05
C ALA A 56 14.96 1.35 10.67
N ALA A 57 13.83 0.95 10.08
CA ALA A 57 12.50 1.20 10.69
C ALA A 57 12.35 0.48 12.04
N ALA A 58 12.98 -0.68 12.23
CA ALA A 58 12.98 -1.40 13.50
C ALA A 58 13.62 -0.56 14.62
N ALA A 59 14.74 0.10 14.34
CA ALA A 59 15.40 0.99 15.31
C ALA A 59 14.51 2.17 15.70
N VAL A 60 13.79 2.79 14.74
CA VAL A 60 12.84 3.86 15.05
C VAL A 60 11.75 3.36 16.00
N ILE A 61 11.20 2.16 15.77
CA ILE A 61 10.17 1.57 16.65
C ILE A 61 10.75 1.35 18.05
N THR A 62 11.90 0.71 18.14
CA THR A 62 12.53 0.34 19.42
C THR A 62 12.94 1.57 20.23
N ASP A 63 13.63 2.54 19.60
CA ASP A 63 14.28 3.64 20.31
C ASP A 63 13.32 4.81 20.62
N HIS A 64 12.22 4.94 19.87
CA HIS A 64 11.34 6.12 19.97
C HIS A 64 9.86 5.80 20.15
N LEU A 65 9.33 4.79 19.43
CA LEU A 65 7.88 4.59 19.40
C LEU A 65 7.39 3.75 20.59
N THR A 66 8.15 2.73 20.99
CA THR A 66 7.77 1.83 22.09
C THR A 66 7.57 2.60 23.39
N GLU A 67 8.52 3.47 23.77
CA GLU A 67 8.39 4.33 24.96
C GLU A 67 7.18 5.28 24.86
N ALA A 68 6.94 5.84 23.66
CA ALA A 68 5.85 6.79 23.44
C ALA A 68 4.44 6.19 23.66
N ILE A 69 4.28 4.88 23.49
CA ILE A 69 3.00 4.17 23.64
C ILE A 69 2.87 3.41 24.97
N THR A 70 3.97 3.01 25.60
CA THR A 70 3.97 2.23 26.85
C THR A 70 3.19 2.93 27.96
N GLY A 71 2.34 2.18 28.68
CA GLY A 71 1.48 2.67 29.74
C GLY A 71 0.24 3.45 29.28
N ARG A 72 0.05 3.69 27.97
CA ARG A 72 -1.18 4.27 27.41
C ARG A 72 -2.28 3.23 27.34
N ASP A 73 -3.51 3.69 27.25
CA ASP A 73 -4.65 2.79 27.07
C ASP A 73 -4.72 2.31 25.62
N VAL A 74 -4.91 1.01 25.41
CA VAL A 74 -5.15 0.41 24.09
C VAL A 74 -6.32 1.08 23.35
N MET A 75 -7.33 1.58 24.10
CA MET A 75 -8.49 2.27 23.51
C MET A 75 -8.13 3.62 22.87
N ASP A 76 -7.04 4.25 23.29
CA ASP A 76 -6.63 5.60 22.88
C ASP A 76 -5.72 5.59 21.62
N THR A 77 -6.02 4.77 20.62
CA THR A 77 -5.20 4.63 19.40
C THR A 77 -4.82 5.97 18.74
N PRO A 78 -5.74 6.94 18.51
CA PRO A 78 -5.35 8.26 17.99
C PRO A 78 -4.43 9.05 18.94
N GLY A 79 -4.53 8.85 20.23
CA GLY A 79 -3.65 9.45 21.25
C GLY A 79 -2.25 8.84 21.20
N CYS A 80 -2.15 7.53 21.02
CA CYS A 80 -0.88 6.81 20.80
C CYS A 80 -0.21 7.29 19.49
N TRP A 81 -0.95 7.37 18.39
CA TRP A 81 -0.47 7.89 17.13
C TRP A 81 0.14 9.30 17.29
N SER A 82 -0.59 10.20 17.94
CA SER A 82 -0.12 11.57 18.18
C SER A 82 1.12 11.62 19.08
N ALA A 83 1.27 10.69 20.03
CA ALA A 83 2.45 10.59 20.87
C ALA A 83 3.68 10.12 20.08
N MET A 84 3.54 9.09 19.26
CA MET A 84 4.58 8.59 18.37
C MET A 84 5.07 9.69 17.40
N HIS A 85 4.13 10.39 16.76
CA HIS A 85 4.44 11.48 15.84
C HIS A 85 5.22 12.61 16.54
N ARG A 86 4.82 12.99 17.78
CA ARG A 86 5.55 14.01 18.57
C ARG A 86 6.94 13.54 19.01
N ALA A 87 7.10 12.27 19.40
CA ALA A 87 8.38 11.71 19.79
C ALA A 87 9.41 11.81 18.66
N CYS A 88 8.97 11.66 17.43
CA CYS A 88 9.83 11.71 16.25
C CYS A 88 9.98 13.10 15.61
N ARG A 89 9.47 14.18 16.21
CA ARG A 89 9.46 15.51 15.59
C ARG A 89 10.84 15.97 15.10
N ASN A 90 11.90 15.72 15.87
CA ASN A 90 13.26 16.16 15.54
C ASN A 90 13.95 15.24 14.52
N LEU A 91 13.42 14.04 14.27
CA LEU A 91 13.93 13.12 13.25
C LEU A 91 13.35 13.44 11.85
N GLY A 92 12.25 14.21 11.80
CA GLY A 92 11.41 14.30 10.63
C GLY A 92 10.44 13.12 10.57
N THR A 93 9.19 13.36 10.18
CA THR A 93 8.14 12.31 10.26
C THR A 93 7.83 11.66 8.93
N ARG A 94 8.33 12.19 7.81
CA ARG A 94 8.09 11.63 6.47
C ARG A 94 9.01 10.43 6.19
N GLY A 95 8.61 9.58 5.25
CA GLY A 95 9.39 8.42 4.83
C GLY A 95 9.55 7.40 5.96
N LEU A 96 10.80 7.03 6.28
CA LEU A 96 11.15 5.95 7.20
C LEU A 96 10.43 6.01 8.56
N VAL A 97 10.33 7.20 9.15
CA VAL A 97 9.66 7.37 10.46
C VAL A 97 8.17 7.09 10.34
N MET A 98 7.51 7.56 9.29
CA MET A 98 6.09 7.32 9.11
C MET A 98 5.78 5.85 8.79
N GLN A 99 6.68 5.15 8.07
CA GLN A 99 6.61 3.71 7.85
C GLN A 99 6.68 2.96 9.20
N ALA A 100 7.60 3.34 10.09
CA ALA A 100 7.68 2.79 11.44
C ALA A 100 6.40 3.06 12.26
N ILE A 101 5.88 4.29 12.23
CA ILE A 101 4.61 4.66 12.88
C ILE A 101 3.46 3.83 12.31
N SER A 102 3.45 3.59 10.99
CA SER A 102 2.41 2.78 10.32
C SER A 102 2.36 1.37 10.87
N ALA A 103 3.50 0.69 11.00
CA ALA A 103 3.56 -0.67 11.54
C ALA A 103 2.99 -0.73 12.97
N VAL A 104 3.35 0.24 13.83
CA VAL A 104 2.87 0.29 15.22
C VAL A 104 1.39 0.68 15.29
N ASP A 105 0.91 1.61 14.46
CA ASP A 105 -0.51 2.01 14.43
C ASP A 105 -1.40 0.86 13.98
N ILE A 106 -0.98 0.09 12.96
CA ILE A 106 -1.68 -1.11 12.51
C ILE A 106 -1.78 -2.12 13.66
N ALA A 107 -0.67 -2.37 14.37
CA ALA A 107 -0.65 -3.27 15.53
C ALA A 107 -1.55 -2.77 16.68
N LEU A 108 -1.62 -1.47 16.92
CA LEU A 108 -2.49 -0.87 17.93
C LEU A 108 -3.98 -1.05 17.59
N TRP A 109 -4.35 -0.88 16.34
CA TRP A 109 -5.74 -1.12 15.90
C TRP A 109 -6.11 -2.60 15.94
N ASP A 110 -5.19 -3.49 15.55
CA ASP A 110 -5.38 -4.94 15.66
C ASP A 110 -5.55 -5.35 17.12
N LEU A 111 -4.68 -4.85 18.03
CA LEU A 111 -4.79 -5.09 19.47
C LEU A 111 -6.11 -4.60 20.05
N LYS A 112 -6.51 -3.37 19.71
CA LYS A 112 -7.78 -2.79 20.15
C LYS A 112 -8.97 -3.66 19.75
N ALA A 113 -9.00 -4.09 18.49
CA ALA A 113 -10.05 -4.97 18.00
C ALA A 113 -10.06 -6.33 18.71
N ARG A 114 -8.90 -6.92 18.96
CA ARG A 114 -8.76 -8.17 19.73
C ARG A 114 -9.16 -8.03 21.19
N VAL A 115 -8.91 -6.89 21.84
CA VAL A 115 -9.38 -6.60 23.20
C VAL A 115 -10.90 -6.45 23.25
N LEU A 116 -11.50 -5.86 22.21
CA LEU A 116 -12.95 -5.71 22.07
C LEU A 116 -13.65 -6.96 21.55
N ASP A 117 -12.88 -7.97 21.12
CA ASP A 117 -13.38 -9.20 20.51
C ASP A 117 -14.24 -8.95 19.26
N VAL A 118 -13.77 -8.07 18.38
CA VAL A 118 -14.42 -7.70 17.12
C VAL A 118 -13.41 -7.71 15.96
N SER A 119 -13.88 -7.94 14.73
CA SER A 119 -13.06 -7.79 13.53
C SER A 119 -12.75 -6.32 13.24
N LEU A 120 -11.63 -6.03 12.55
CA LEU A 120 -11.29 -4.67 12.14
C LEU A 120 -12.32 -4.03 11.20
N PRO A 121 -12.88 -4.75 10.17
CA PRO A 121 -13.95 -4.17 9.36
C PRO A 121 -15.17 -3.75 10.18
N SER A 122 -15.53 -4.53 11.18
CA SER A 122 -16.63 -4.21 12.12
C SER A 122 -16.30 -3.01 13.00
N LEU A 123 -15.04 -2.94 13.48
CA LEU A 123 -14.59 -1.82 14.35
C LEU A 123 -14.55 -0.49 13.58
N PHE A 124 -14.12 -0.49 12.33
CA PHE A 124 -14.07 0.72 11.50
C PHE A 124 -15.46 1.16 11.00
N GLY A 125 -16.40 0.23 10.92
CA GLY A 125 -17.71 0.44 10.30
C GLY A 125 -17.66 0.19 8.79
N ARG A 126 -18.41 -0.81 8.35
CA ARG A 126 -18.35 -1.33 6.98
C ARG A 126 -19.16 -0.48 6.00
N ALA A 127 -18.57 -0.09 4.88
CA ALA A 127 -19.23 0.54 3.74
C ALA A 127 -19.49 -0.47 2.59
N ARG A 128 -18.78 -1.63 2.57
CA ARG A 128 -18.94 -2.70 1.58
C ARG A 128 -18.49 -4.05 2.13
N ASP A 129 -19.05 -5.13 1.57
CA ASP A 129 -18.73 -6.50 2.01
C ASP A 129 -17.47 -7.05 1.34
N THR A 130 -17.22 -6.68 0.08
CA THR A 130 -16.04 -7.07 -0.68
C THR A 130 -15.29 -5.85 -1.18
N VAL A 131 -13.97 -5.98 -1.33
CA VAL A 131 -13.08 -4.90 -1.71
C VAL A 131 -12.56 -5.16 -3.13
N PRO A 132 -12.94 -4.37 -4.14
CA PRO A 132 -12.46 -4.57 -5.51
C PRO A 132 -10.95 -4.41 -5.60
N VAL A 133 -10.32 -5.24 -6.44
CA VAL A 133 -8.88 -5.18 -6.69
C VAL A 133 -8.56 -5.00 -8.16
N TYR A 134 -7.34 -4.55 -8.43
CA TYR A 134 -6.70 -4.67 -9.74
C TYR A 134 -5.42 -5.48 -9.62
N GLY A 135 -5.13 -6.31 -10.64
CA GLY A 135 -3.87 -7.06 -10.72
C GLY A 135 -2.71 -6.11 -11.00
N SER A 136 -1.60 -6.25 -10.30
CA SER A 136 -0.45 -5.36 -10.45
C SER A 136 0.89 -6.09 -10.36
N GLY A 137 1.80 -5.72 -11.25
CA GLY A 137 3.13 -6.28 -11.41
C GLY A 137 3.73 -5.80 -12.73
N GLY A 138 4.01 -6.72 -13.67
CA GLY A 138 4.49 -6.40 -15.01
C GLY A 138 5.78 -5.59 -14.99
N PHE A 139 6.74 -5.98 -14.14
CA PHE A 139 8.04 -5.31 -13.98
C PHE A 139 8.76 -5.15 -15.30
N THR A 140 9.57 -4.11 -15.43
CA THR A 140 10.27 -3.77 -16.68
C THR A 140 11.33 -4.82 -17.08
N THR A 141 11.79 -5.64 -16.15
CA THR A 141 12.72 -6.76 -16.37
C THR A 141 12.07 -8.02 -16.92
N LEU A 142 10.74 -8.16 -16.82
CA LEU A 142 10.07 -9.40 -17.21
C LEU A 142 10.10 -9.66 -18.70
N THR A 143 10.22 -10.93 -19.07
CA THR A 143 9.98 -11.41 -20.43
C THR A 143 8.48 -11.39 -20.76
N ASP A 144 8.14 -11.40 -22.04
CA ASP A 144 6.73 -11.44 -22.48
C ASP A 144 6.01 -12.70 -21.98
N THR A 145 6.72 -13.83 -21.83
CA THR A 145 6.15 -15.08 -21.29
C THR A 145 5.75 -14.91 -19.83
N VAL A 146 6.62 -14.36 -18.99
CA VAL A 146 6.31 -14.14 -17.55
C VAL A 146 5.21 -13.08 -17.39
N LEU A 147 5.22 -12.04 -18.23
CA LEU A 147 4.13 -11.07 -18.26
C LEU A 147 2.80 -11.73 -18.63
N ALA A 148 2.79 -12.63 -19.63
CA ALA A 148 1.58 -13.35 -20.03
C ALA A 148 1.05 -14.22 -18.88
N ASP A 149 1.92 -14.93 -18.15
CA ASP A 149 1.53 -15.74 -17.00
C ASP A 149 0.90 -14.89 -15.89
N GLN A 150 1.44 -13.69 -15.62
CA GLN A 150 0.84 -12.77 -14.65
C GLN A 150 -0.54 -12.29 -15.10
N VAL A 151 -0.69 -11.85 -16.35
CA VAL A 151 -1.96 -11.37 -16.91
C VAL A 151 -3.03 -12.47 -16.86
N HIS A 152 -2.69 -13.71 -17.23
CA HIS A 152 -3.60 -14.85 -17.16
C HIS A 152 -4.00 -15.13 -15.69
N GLY A 153 -3.04 -15.10 -14.75
CA GLY A 153 -3.34 -15.28 -13.32
C GLY A 153 -4.29 -14.22 -12.76
N TRP A 154 -4.14 -12.96 -13.17
CA TRP A 154 -5.09 -11.90 -12.77
C TRP A 154 -6.47 -12.08 -13.42
N ALA A 155 -6.52 -12.51 -14.69
CA ALA A 155 -7.79 -12.81 -15.37
C ALA A 155 -8.52 -13.98 -14.73
N ASP A 156 -7.81 -15.05 -14.37
CA ASP A 156 -8.37 -16.22 -13.67
C ASP A 156 -8.91 -15.86 -12.27
N ALA A 157 -8.27 -14.90 -11.59
CA ALA A 157 -8.75 -14.33 -10.34
C ALA A 157 -9.95 -13.37 -10.51
N GLY A 158 -10.34 -13.07 -11.75
CA GLY A 158 -11.48 -12.20 -12.09
C GLY A 158 -11.17 -10.72 -12.08
N CYS A 159 -9.89 -10.30 -12.14
CA CYS A 159 -9.53 -8.90 -12.23
C CYS A 159 -9.99 -8.30 -13.56
N THR A 160 -10.72 -7.19 -13.50
CA THR A 160 -11.17 -6.42 -14.67
C THR A 160 -10.31 -5.20 -14.95
N ALA A 161 -9.34 -4.91 -14.09
CA ALA A 161 -8.32 -3.88 -14.24
C ALA A 161 -6.95 -4.49 -13.92
N MET A 162 -5.94 -4.10 -14.67
CA MET A 162 -4.58 -4.64 -14.51
C MET A 162 -3.55 -3.55 -14.78
N LYS A 163 -2.43 -3.54 -14.03
CA LYS A 163 -1.37 -2.54 -14.09
C LYS A 163 -0.02 -3.17 -14.37
N ILE A 164 0.77 -2.54 -15.27
CA ILE A 164 2.17 -2.87 -15.51
C ILE A 164 3.07 -1.66 -15.29
N LYS A 165 4.36 -1.92 -15.06
CA LYS A 165 5.40 -0.88 -14.94
C LYS A 165 5.90 -0.46 -16.32
N ILE A 166 6.08 0.87 -16.48
CA ILE A 166 6.71 1.54 -17.63
C ILE A 166 7.75 2.55 -17.12
N GLY A 167 8.27 3.41 -17.99
CA GLY A 167 9.29 4.41 -17.61
C GLY A 167 10.69 3.83 -17.49
N GLN A 168 10.96 2.70 -18.15
CA GLN A 168 12.21 1.98 -18.03
C GLN A 168 13.44 2.88 -18.16
N SER A 169 14.43 2.62 -17.29
CA SER A 169 15.72 3.33 -17.24
C SER A 169 15.54 4.85 -17.13
N TRP A 170 14.67 5.28 -16.21
CA TRP A 170 14.33 6.70 -16.03
C TRP A 170 13.74 7.34 -17.28
N GLY A 171 12.86 6.61 -17.96
CA GLY A 171 12.17 7.08 -19.15
C GLY A 171 13.04 7.23 -20.40
N THR A 172 14.21 6.60 -20.46
CA THR A 172 15.09 6.68 -21.64
C THR A 172 14.70 5.72 -22.75
N ASP A 173 13.83 4.73 -22.50
CA ASP A 173 13.42 3.71 -23.46
C ASP A 173 11.90 3.71 -23.72
N VAL A 174 11.38 4.84 -24.17
CA VAL A 174 9.94 5.05 -24.42
C VAL A 174 9.39 4.08 -25.48
N ASP A 175 10.15 3.78 -26.52
CA ASP A 175 9.68 2.90 -27.60
C ASP A 175 9.42 1.49 -27.04
N ARG A 176 10.26 1.01 -26.13
CA ARG A 176 10.04 -0.25 -25.43
C ARG A 176 8.83 -0.18 -24.48
N ASP A 177 8.66 0.92 -23.74
CA ASP A 177 7.49 1.11 -22.88
C ASP A 177 6.21 0.97 -23.69
N ILE A 178 6.12 1.65 -24.82
CA ILE A 178 4.94 1.59 -25.70
C ILE A 178 4.76 0.19 -26.32
N ALA A 179 5.85 -0.48 -26.73
CA ALA A 179 5.76 -1.85 -27.20
C ALA A 179 5.19 -2.80 -26.14
N ARG A 180 5.64 -2.66 -24.87
CA ARG A 180 5.12 -3.44 -23.75
C ARG A 180 3.64 -3.19 -23.47
N VAL A 181 3.18 -1.93 -23.57
CA VAL A 181 1.75 -1.60 -23.40
C VAL A 181 0.91 -2.25 -24.51
N ASN A 182 1.40 -2.30 -25.76
CA ASN A 182 0.71 -3.02 -26.84
C ASN A 182 0.63 -4.53 -26.56
N THR A 183 1.76 -5.17 -26.20
CA THR A 183 1.78 -6.59 -25.80
C THR A 183 0.81 -6.84 -24.66
N PHE A 184 0.78 -5.96 -23.64
CA PHE A 184 -0.12 -6.07 -22.50
C PHE A 184 -1.59 -5.95 -22.92
N ARG A 185 -1.94 -5.02 -23.83
CA ARG A 185 -3.30 -4.93 -24.39
C ARG A 185 -3.71 -6.19 -25.11
N ASP A 186 -2.81 -6.77 -25.93
CA ASP A 186 -3.10 -7.99 -26.68
C ASP A 186 -3.34 -9.18 -25.72
N LEU A 187 -2.57 -9.28 -24.62
CA LEU A 187 -2.72 -10.32 -23.60
C LEU A 187 -3.98 -10.16 -22.77
N ALA A 188 -4.27 -8.95 -22.29
CA ALA A 188 -5.39 -8.67 -21.41
C ALA A 188 -6.75 -8.66 -22.14
N GLY A 189 -6.74 -8.39 -23.44
CA GLY A 189 -7.95 -8.31 -24.26
C GLY A 189 -8.73 -6.98 -24.10
N PRO A 190 -9.80 -6.77 -24.89
CA PRO A 190 -10.46 -5.47 -25.02
C PRO A 190 -11.34 -5.08 -23.82
N GLY A 191 -11.70 -6.03 -22.95
CA GLY A 191 -12.63 -5.81 -21.83
C GLY A 191 -11.94 -5.44 -20.51
N VAL A 192 -10.60 -5.33 -20.50
CA VAL A 192 -9.82 -5.04 -19.31
C VAL A 192 -9.38 -3.58 -19.30
N ASP A 193 -9.56 -2.90 -18.17
CA ASP A 193 -9.03 -1.58 -17.90
C ASP A 193 -7.51 -1.66 -17.75
N LEU A 194 -6.78 -1.13 -18.75
CA LEU A 194 -5.33 -1.09 -18.69
C LEU A 194 -4.84 0.10 -17.89
N MET A 195 -3.93 -0.18 -16.98
CA MET A 195 -3.29 0.77 -16.09
C MET A 195 -1.77 0.69 -16.29
N VAL A 196 -1.09 1.82 -16.21
CA VAL A 196 0.37 1.88 -16.25
C VAL A 196 0.92 2.73 -15.13
N ASP A 197 2.13 2.40 -14.67
CA ASP A 197 2.84 3.10 -13.63
C ASP A 197 4.27 3.39 -14.11
N ALA A 198 4.65 4.66 -14.12
CA ALA A 198 5.98 5.12 -14.53
C ALA A 198 6.91 5.40 -13.35
N ASN A 199 6.44 5.29 -12.09
CA ASN A 199 7.22 5.53 -10.87
C ASN A 199 8.07 6.81 -10.93
N GLY A 200 7.52 7.89 -11.49
CA GLY A 200 8.21 9.17 -11.64
C GLY A 200 9.29 9.21 -12.73
N GLY A 201 9.36 8.20 -13.59
CA GLY A 201 10.46 8.02 -14.55
C GLY A 201 10.52 9.05 -15.68
N TYR A 202 9.45 9.80 -15.96
CA TYR A 202 9.45 10.78 -17.05
C TYR A 202 9.58 12.23 -16.56
N MET A 203 10.09 13.10 -17.43
CA MET A 203 9.94 14.53 -17.29
C MET A 203 8.59 15.00 -17.84
N THR A 204 8.03 16.10 -17.34
CA THR A 204 6.68 16.60 -17.66
C THR A 204 6.38 16.64 -19.17
N GLY A 205 7.29 17.19 -19.98
CA GLY A 205 7.10 17.27 -21.44
C GLY A 205 7.08 15.89 -22.11
N GLN A 206 7.86 14.94 -21.60
CA GLN A 206 7.90 13.56 -22.06
C GLN A 206 6.65 12.80 -21.64
N ALA A 207 6.25 12.90 -20.36
CA ALA A 207 5.04 12.29 -19.82
C ALA A 207 3.78 12.69 -20.61
N ARG A 208 3.67 13.96 -21.02
CA ARG A 208 2.57 14.45 -21.88
C ARG A 208 2.56 13.78 -23.26
N ARG A 209 3.71 13.57 -23.87
CA ARG A 209 3.80 12.88 -25.19
C ARG A 209 3.50 11.39 -25.08
N VAL A 210 4.04 10.74 -24.05
CA VAL A 210 3.74 9.33 -23.71
C VAL A 210 2.25 9.17 -23.41
N GLY A 211 1.69 10.02 -22.56
CA GLY A 211 0.27 10.00 -22.18
C GLY A 211 -0.67 10.12 -23.38
N ALA A 212 -0.37 11.00 -24.34
CA ALA A 212 -1.15 11.09 -25.60
C ALA A 212 -1.10 9.79 -26.43
N THR A 213 -0.06 8.98 -26.29
CA THR A 213 0.01 7.65 -26.91
C THR A 213 -0.77 6.63 -26.10
N LEU A 214 -0.66 6.66 -24.77
CA LEU A 214 -1.41 5.80 -23.86
C LEU A 214 -2.94 5.98 -24.04
N ASP A 215 -3.41 7.21 -24.20
CA ASP A 215 -4.83 7.51 -24.52
C ASP A 215 -5.29 6.78 -25.80
N ARG A 216 -4.48 6.79 -26.86
CA ARG A 216 -4.81 6.06 -28.11
C ARG A 216 -4.82 4.54 -27.96
N LEU A 217 -4.06 4.02 -27.01
CA LEU A 217 -4.01 2.58 -26.66
C LEU A 217 -5.12 2.17 -25.69
N GLY A 218 -5.97 3.11 -25.27
CA GLY A 218 -7.06 2.87 -24.34
C GLY A 218 -6.61 2.57 -22.91
N VAL A 219 -5.48 3.13 -22.50
CA VAL A 219 -5.04 3.13 -21.09
C VAL A 219 -5.95 4.07 -20.32
N VAL A 220 -6.42 3.65 -19.14
CA VAL A 220 -7.38 4.42 -18.31
C VAL A 220 -6.73 5.04 -17.07
N TRP A 221 -5.47 4.67 -16.77
CA TRP A 221 -4.77 5.08 -15.55
C TRP A 221 -3.27 5.26 -15.84
N PHE A 222 -2.74 6.42 -15.51
CA PHE A 222 -1.33 6.76 -15.62
C PHE A 222 -0.81 7.19 -14.26
N GLU A 223 -0.18 6.25 -13.55
CA GLU A 223 0.37 6.41 -12.24
C GLU A 223 1.74 7.06 -12.30
N GLU A 224 1.99 8.01 -11.41
CA GLU A 224 3.25 8.74 -11.27
C GLU A 224 3.95 9.01 -12.61
N PRO A 225 3.28 9.71 -13.53
CA PRO A 225 3.88 10.03 -14.83
C PRO A 225 5.18 10.85 -14.71
N VAL A 226 5.28 11.61 -13.62
CA VAL A 226 6.45 12.38 -13.17
C VAL A 226 6.60 12.15 -11.67
N SER A 227 7.72 12.59 -11.07
CA SER A 227 7.91 12.51 -9.60
C SER A 227 6.66 13.01 -8.86
N SER A 228 6.23 12.29 -7.84
CA SER A 228 5.13 12.69 -6.97
C SER A 228 5.40 13.98 -6.20
N ASP A 229 6.64 14.42 -6.12
CA ASP A 229 7.02 15.72 -5.57
C ASP A 229 6.81 16.88 -6.58
N ASP A 230 6.69 16.59 -7.89
CA ASP A 230 6.43 17.59 -8.93
C ASP A 230 4.93 17.82 -9.14
N LEU A 231 4.29 18.49 -8.18
CA LEU A 231 2.85 18.79 -8.23
C LEU A 231 2.48 19.61 -9.48
N THR A 232 3.37 20.50 -9.95
CA THR A 232 3.15 21.28 -11.17
C THR A 232 3.20 20.38 -12.41
N GLY A 233 4.13 19.44 -12.44
CA GLY A 233 4.24 18.43 -13.50
C GLY A 233 3.03 17.52 -13.55
N LEU A 234 2.58 16.99 -12.39
CA LEU A 234 1.36 16.18 -12.28
C LEU A 234 0.15 16.93 -12.84
N ALA A 235 -0.08 18.17 -12.41
CA ALA A 235 -1.17 19.00 -12.92
C ALA A 235 -1.09 19.23 -14.44
N ALA A 236 0.13 19.46 -14.96
CA ALA A 236 0.33 19.68 -16.40
C ALA A 236 0.11 18.41 -17.24
N VAL A 237 0.46 17.23 -16.72
CA VAL A 237 0.17 15.95 -17.38
C VAL A 237 -1.33 15.68 -17.33
N ARG A 238 -1.96 15.79 -16.16
CA ARG A 238 -3.40 15.61 -15.96
C ARG A 238 -4.23 16.46 -16.93
N ALA A 239 -3.83 17.70 -17.16
CA ALA A 239 -4.52 18.60 -18.10
C ALA A 239 -4.31 18.22 -19.59
N ALA A 240 -3.39 17.30 -19.90
CA ALA A 240 -2.99 16.96 -21.27
C ALA A 240 -3.39 15.57 -21.71
N VAL A 241 -3.90 14.71 -20.81
CA VAL A 241 -4.28 13.32 -21.07
C VAL A 241 -5.76 13.09 -20.77
N HIS A 242 -6.32 12.00 -21.30
CA HIS A 242 -7.70 11.56 -21.01
C HIS A 242 -7.74 10.46 -19.96
N CYS A 243 -6.68 9.67 -19.81
CA CYS A 243 -6.58 8.69 -18.72
C CYS A 243 -6.46 9.40 -17.36
N ASP A 244 -6.96 8.75 -16.31
CA ASP A 244 -6.82 9.26 -14.95
C ASP A 244 -5.33 9.32 -14.54
N VAL A 245 -4.87 10.46 -14.05
CA VAL A 245 -3.56 10.60 -13.41
C VAL A 245 -3.68 10.28 -11.94
N ALA A 246 -2.82 9.38 -11.46
CA ALA A 246 -2.80 8.97 -10.07
C ALA A 246 -1.40 9.12 -9.45
N ALA A 247 -1.36 9.48 -8.19
CA ALA A 247 -0.17 9.52 -7.34
C ALA A 247 -0.58 9.51 -5.86
N GLY A 248 0.40 9.30 -4.98
CA GLY A 248 0.19 9.42 -3.55
C GLY A 248 0.71 8.26 -2.71
N GLU A 249 1.33 7.25 -3.30
CA GLU A 249 1.91 6.12 -2.57
C GLU A 249 2.99 6.54 -1.55
N TYR A 250 3.60 7.70 -1.74
CA TYR A 250 4.59 8.29 -0.82
C TYR A 250 3.99 9.34 0.13
N ALA A 251 2.68 9.63 0.04
CA ALA A 251 2.02 10.56 0.96
C ALA A 251 2.16 10.09 2.41
N ALA A 252 2.83 10.88 3.23
CA ALA A 252 3.13 10.51 4.61
C ALA A 252 2.16 11.14 5.62
N ASP A 253 1.52 12.25 5.26
CA ASP A 253 0.64 12.98 6.17
C ASP A 253 -0.51 13.68 5.42
N LEU A 254 -1.41 14.31 6.19
CA LEU A 254 -2.58 15.01 5.62
C LEU A 254 -2.20 16.20 4.74
N TYR A 255 -1.03 16.81 4.96
CA TYR A 255 -0.56 17.94 4.15
C TYR A 255 -0.10 17.47 2.77
N ASP A 256 0.50 16.28 2.68
CA ASP A 256 0.82 15.65 1.40
C ASP A 256 -0.46 15.30 0.65
N VAL A 257 -1.43 14.68 1.34
CA VAL A 257 -2.73 14.34 0.77
C VAL A 257 -3.45 15.59 0.23
N ASP A 258 -3.55 16.64 1.02
CA ASP A 258 -4.23 17.89 0.61
C ASP A 258 -3.58 18.54 -0.61
N ARG A 259 -2.23 18.50 -0.70
CA ARG A 259 -1.50 19.04 -1.84
C ARG A 259 -1.64 18.21 -3.11
N LEU A 260 -1.75 16.88 -2.98
CA LEU A 260 -1.91 15.98 -4.12
C LEU A 260 -3.35 16.01 -4.69
N CYS A 261 -4.35 16.12 -3.84
CA CYS A 261 -5.75 16.08 -4.28
C CYS A 261 -6.09 17.02 -5.47
N PRO A 262 -5.61 18.27 -5.55
CA PRO A 262 -5.90 19.13 -6.69
C PRO A 262 -5.25 18.74 -8.01
N VAL A 263 -4.24 17.86 -7.99
CA VAL A 263 -3.39 17.55 -9.16
C VAL A 263 -3.49 16.12 -9.65
N VAL A 264 -4.35 15.31 -9.05
CA VAL A 264 -4.63 13.93 -9.45
C VAL A 264 -6.12 13.71 -9.72
N ASP A 265 -6.48 12.63 -10.42
CA ASP A 265 -7.87 12.18 -10.65
C ASP A 265 -8.26 11.08 -9.65
N CYS A 266 -7.28 10.35 -9.13
CA CYS A 266 -7.44 9.40 -8.03
C CYS A 266 -6.23 9.50 -7.09
N LEU A 267 -6.49 9.64 -5.80
CA LEU A 267 -5.42 9.64 -4.81
C LEU A 267 -5.04 8.19 -4.48
N GLN A 268 -3.75 7.88 -4.47
CA GLN A 268 -3.25 6.64 -3.89
C GLN A 268 -2.83 6.85 -2.44
N LEU A 269 -3.08 5.85 -1.59
CA LEU A 269 -2.64 5.83 -0.21
C LEU A 269 -2.08 4.45 0.13
N ASP A 270 -0.99 4.44 0.88
CA ASP A 270 -0.38 3.22 1.39
C ASP A 270 -0.49 3.19 2.93
N VAL A 271 -1.23 2.22 3.47
CA VAL A 271 -1.40 2.04 4.92
C VAL A 271 -0.07 1.80 5.64
N THR A 272 0.92 1.26 4.93
CA THR A 272 2.26 1.00 5.47
C THR A 272 3.17 2.22 5.46
N ARG A 273 2.74 3.34 4.79
CA ARG A 273 3.55 4.55 4.60
C ARG A 273 2.91 5.83 5.15
N CYS A 274 1.57 5.89 5.24
CA CYS A 274 0.84 7.12 5.58
C CYS A 274 0.43 7.24 7.06
N GLY A 275 1.03 6.44 7.95
CA GLY A 275 0.74 6.45 9.39
C GLY A 275 -0.34 5.44 9.81
N GLY A 276 -0.36 4.30 9.14
CA GLY A 276 -1.23 3.17 9.48
C GLY A 276 -2.70 3.43 9.16
N TYR A 277 -3.57 2.70 9.82
CA TYR A 277 -5.03 2.87 9.66
C TYR A 277 -5.51 4.26 10.06
N THR A 278 -4.91 4.84 11.11
CA THR A 278 -5.24 6.20 11.55
C THR A 278 -4.97 7.23 10.45
N GLY A 279 -3.80 7.18 9.82
CA GLY A 279 -3.43 8.08 8.74
C GLY A 279 -4.26 7.85 7.47
N TRP A 280 -4.47 6.59 7.10
CA TRP A 280 -5.19 6.20 5.91
C TRP A 280 -6.67 6.63 5.93
N LEU A 281 -7.39 6.40 7.06
CA LEU A 281 -8.78 6.84 7.24
C LEU A 281 -8.92 8.36 7.13
N ARG A 282 -7.99 9.10 7.73
CA ARG A 282 -7.96 10.57 7.65
C ARG A 282 -7.67 11.05 6.23
N GLY A 283 -6.70 10.43 5.54
CA GLY A 283 -6.35 10.75 4.17
C GLY A 283 -7.52 10.48 3.21
N ALA A 284 -8.22 9.36 3.37
CA ALA A 284 -9.41 9.05 2.59
C ALA A 284 -10.54 10.08 2.78
N ALA A 285 -10.71 10.59 4.01
CA ALA A 285 -11.69 11.66 4.29
C ALA A 285 -11.30 13.00 3.64
N VAL A 286 -10.01 13.35 3.61
CA VAL A 286 -9.52 14.54 2.88
C VAL A 286 -9.78 14.38 1.38
N ALA A 287 -9.43 13.24 0.78
CA ALA A 287 -9.70 12.97 -0.63
C ALA A 287 -11.21 13.07 -0.94
N GLN A 288 -12.08 12.57 -0.05
CA GLN A 288 -13.53 12.69 -0.22
C GLN A 288 -13.99 14.14 -0.23
N ALA A 289 -13.40 15.01 0.60
CA ALA A 289 -13.71 16.45 0.62
C ALA A 289 -13.30 17.15 -0.69
N HIS A 290 -12.33 16.59 -1.43
CA HIS A 290 -11.95 17.00 -2.78
C HIS A 290 -12.73 16.28 -3.90
N ASN A 291 -13.77 15.51 -3.57
CA ASN A 291 -14.53 14.65 -4.51
C ASN A 291 -13.68 13.61 -5.24
N LEU A 292 -12.62 13.13 -4.63
CA LEU A 292 -11.75 12.10 -5.18
C LEU A 292 -12.08 10.73 -4.58
N ARG A 293 -11.88 9.70 -5.41
CA ARG A 293 -11.73 8.33 -4.92
C ARG A 293 -10.31 8.11 -4.41
N VAL A 294 -10.17 7.10 -3.55
CA VAL A 294 -8.87 6.60 -3.11
C VAL A 294 -8.62 5.20 -3.66
N SER A 295 -7.38 4.94 -4.04
CA SER A 295 -6.86 3.61 -4.37
C SER A 295 -5.83 3.23 -3.33
N ALA A 296 -5.87 1.99 -2.85
CA ALA A 296 -4.87 1.51 -1.91
C ALA A 296 -3.66 0.97 -2.68
N HIS A 297 -2.47 1.44 -2.33
CA HIS A 297 -1.20 1.01 -2.89
C HIS A 297 -0.67 -0.21 -2.16
N CYS A 298 -0.36 -1.29 -2.86
CA CYS A 298 0.28 -2.49 -2.30
C CYS A 298 -0.41 -3.08 -1.05
N ALA A 299 0.27 -3.91 -0.26
CA ALA A 299 -0.14 -4.47 1.04
C ALA A 299 -1.63 -4.90 1.09
N PRO A 300 -2.10 -5.78 0.17
CA PRO A 300 -3.52 -6.08 0.03
C PRO A 300 -4.15 -6.64 1.32
N ALA A 301 -3.43 -7.45 2.08
CA ALA A 301 -3.93 -8.01 3.32
C ALA A 301 -4.18 -6.95 4.41
N LEU A 302 -3.30 -5.96 4.53
CA LEU A 302 -3.48 -4.85 5.47
C LEU A 302 -4.54 -3.85 5.01
N HIS A 303 -4.68 -3.66 3.69
CA HIS A 303 -5.69 -2.74 3.17
C HIS A 303 -7.11 -3.28 3.22
N ALA A 304 -7.31 -4.60 3.12
CA ALA A 304 -8.63 -5.21 3.05
C ALA A 304 -9.62 -4.68 4.13
N PRO A 305 -9.27 -4.65 5.45
CA PRO A 305 -10.22 -4.17 6.47
C PRO A 305 -10.52 -2.68 6.37
N VAL A 306 -9.53 -1.83 6.14
CA VAL A 306 -9.74 -0.36 6.11
C VAL A 306 -10.37 0.10 4.81
N ALA A 307 -10.09 -0.57 3.69
CA ALA A 307 -10.71 -0.32 2.40
C ALA A 307 -12.20 -0.66 2.39
N ALA A 308 -12.61 -1.67 3.16
CA ALA A 308 -14.02 -2.01 3.34
C ALA A 308 -14.81 -0.89 4.06
N ALA A 309 -14.13 -0.02 4.83
CA ALA A 309 -14.76 0.98 5.68
C ALA A 309 -15.00 2.33 4.98
N VAL A 310 -14.30 2.67 3.90
CA VAL A 310 -14.40 4.01 3.30
C VAL A 310 -15.30 4.04 2.07
N PRO A 311 -16.27 4.99 2.00
CA PRO A 311 -17.24 5.07 0.90
C PRO A 311 -16.59 5.38 -0.45
N ASN A 312 -15.54 6.21 -0.47
CA ASN A 312 -14.87 6.68 -1.67
C ASN A 312 -13.72 5.80 -2.17
N LEU A 313 -13.66 4.52 -1.75
CA LEU A 313 -12.71 3.58 -2.31
C LEU A 313 -12.97 3.35 -3.82
N ARG A 314 -11.89 3.33 -4.61
CA ARG A 314 -11.91 2.83 -5.99
C ARG A 314 -11.57 1.34 -6.04
N HIS A 315 -10.39 0.97 -5.59
CA HIS A 315 -9.88 -0.41 -5.56
C HIS A 315 -8.63 -0.52 -4.67
N VAL A 316 -8.17 -1.75 -4.46
CA VAL A 316 -6.90 -2.08 -3.80
C VAL A 316 -5.96 -2.70 -4.83
N GLU A 317 -4.69 -2.37 -4.76
CA GLU A 317 -3.65 -2.99 -5.56
C GLU A 317 -3.36 -4.41 -5.08
N TRP A 318 -3.65 -5.41 -5.91
CA TRP A 318 -3.21 -6.77 -5.69
C TRP A 318 -1.84 -6.95 -6.32
N PHE A 319 -0.84 -6.37 -5.64
CA PHE A 319 0.54 -6.31 -6.08
C PHE A 319 1.22 -7.67 -5.90
N ILE A 320 1.83 -8.17 -6.96
CA ILE A 320 2.32 -9.53 -7.03
C ILE A 320 3.35 -9.88 -5.96
N ASP A 321 4.26 -8.96 -5.60
CA ASP A 321 5.25 -9.20 -4.56
C ASP A 321 4.60 -9.38 -3.19
N HIS A 322 3.71 -8.49 -2.81
CA HIS A 322 3.06 -8.55 -1.51
C HIS A 322 2.08 -9.73 -1.44
N ALA A 323 1.35 -10.01 -2.52
CA ALA A 323 0.50 -11.19 -2.61
C ALA A 323 1.29 -12.50 -2.44
N ARG A 324 2.55 -12.54 -2.89
CA ARG A 324 3.47 -13.68 -2.74
C ARG A 324 4.03 -13.79 -1.33
N LEU A 325 4.46 -12.67 -0.73
CA LEU A 325 5.18 -12.70 0.55
C LEU A 325 4.26 -12.67 1.78
N GLU A 326 3.08 -12.06 1.71
CA GLU A 326 2.16 -12.00 2.86
C GLU A 326 1.81 -13.40 3.40
N PRO A 327 1.48 -14.42 2.58
CA PRO A 327 1.26 -15.79 3.07
C PRO A 327 2.51 -16.48 3.63
N LEU A 328 3.72 -15.98 3.33
CA LEU A 328 4.95 -16.47 3.95
C LEU A 328 5.20 -15.86 5.33
N LEU A 329 4.67 -14.66 5.56
CA LEU A 329 4.80 -13.94 6.83
C LEU A 329 3.68 -14.32 7.81
N VAL A 330 2.43 -14.38 7.34
CA VAL A 330 1.25 -14.54 8.19
C VAL A 330 0.26 -15.56 7.61
N ASP A 331 -0.42 -16.28 8.50
CA ASP A 331 -1.62 -17.05 8.20
C ASP A 331 -2.85 -16.13 8.28
N GLY A 332 -3.92 -16.48 7.58
CA GLY A 332 -5.19 -15.73 7.60
C GLY A 332 -5.24 -14.56 6.61
N THR A 333 -4.33 -14.50 5.63
CA THR A 333 -4.39 -13.50 4.55
C THR A 333 -5.68 -13.62 3.75
N PRO A 334 -6.36 -12.50 3.43
CA PRO A 334 -7.55 -12.54 2.60
C PRO A 334 -7.20 -13.00 1.17
N THR A 335 -8.08 -13.79 0.58
CA THR A 335 -7.92 -14.29 -0.79
C THR A 335 -8.63 -13.40 -1.79
N VAL A 336 -8.09 -13.33 -3.02
CA VAL A 336 -8.75 -12.68 -4.16
C VAL A 336 -9.61 -13.69 -4.90
N SER A 337 -10.86 -13.38 -5.11
CA SER A 337 -11.76 -14.13 -5.97
C SER A 337 -12.74 -13.18 -6.64
N HIS A 338 -13.11 -13.47 -7.89
CA HIS A 338 -14.02 -12.62 -8.68
C HIS A 338 -13.59 -11.14 -8.71
N GLY A 339 -12.28 -10.87 -8.73
CA GLY A 339 -11.72 -9.52 -8.76
C GLY A 339 -11.88 -8.72 -7.47
N ALA A 340 -12.09 -9.39 -6.34
CA ALA A 340 -12.25 -8.74 -5.03
C ALA A 340 -11.58 -9.52 -3.90
N LEU A 341 -11.14 -8.79 -2.86
CA LEU A 341 -10.73 -9.31 -1.56
C LEU A 341 -11.95 -9.44 -0.65
N GLN A 342 -12.00 -10.53 0.11
CA GLN A 342 -12.93 -10.72 1.21
C GLN A 342 -12.23 -10.36 2.53
N PRO A 343 -12.55 -9.22 3.17
CA PRO A 343 -11.99 -8.92 4.49
C PRO A 343 -12.39 -9.97 5.52
N ASN A 344 -11.48 -10.33 6.42
CA ASN A 344 -11.77 -11.32 7.47
C ASN A 344 -12.71 -10.71 8.52
N ASP A 345 -13.83 -11.40 8.77
CA ASP A 345 -14.84 -11.02 9.76
C ASP A 345 -15.02 -12.03 10.88
N ASP A 346 -14.50 -13.24 10.70
CA ASP A 346 -14.73 -14.35 11.62
C ASP A 346 -13.79 -14.29 12.82
N GLU A 347 -12.68 -13.56 12.70
CA GLU A 347 -11.65 -13.46 13.74
C GLU A 347 -11.47 -12.02 14.23
N PRO A 348 -11.18 -11.81 15.53
CA PRO A 348 -10.87 -10.49 16.07
C PRO A 348 -9.60 -9.87 15.44
N GLY A 349 -9.60 -8.55 15.31
CA GLY A 349 -8.52 -7.83 14.67
C GLY A 349 -8.62 -7.92 13.14
N HIS A 350 -7.46 -7.95 12.48
CA HIS A 350 -7.39 -8.26 11.03
C HIS A 350 -7.46 -9.76 10.74
N GLY A 351 -7.52 -10.62 11.78
CA GLY A 351 -7.61 -12.07 11.65
C GLY A 351 -6.30 -12.79 11.29
N MET A 352 -5.20 -12.05 11.15
CA MET A 352 -3.91 -12.63 10.78
C MET A 352 -3.01 -12.87 12.00
N THR A 353 -2.19 -13.92 11.93
CA THR A 353 -1.17 -14.27 12.93
C THR A 353 0.10 -14.70 12.21
N PHE A 354 1.27 -14.67 12.88
CA PHE A 354 2.49 -15.16 12.25
C PHE A 354 2.33 -16.60 11.75
N GLY A 355 2.68 -16.80 10.48
CA GLY A 355 2.68 -18.10 9.85
C GLY A 355 3.94 -18.91 10.21
N PRO A 356 3.90 -20.26 10.06
CA PRO A 356 5.03 -21.12 10.36
C PRO A 356 6.24 -20.90 9.45
N LEU A 357 6.04 -20.31 8.28
CA LEU A 357 7.11 -20.00 7.32
C LEU A 357 7.87 -18.71 7.67
N ALA A 358 7.30 -17.83 8.47
CA ALA A 358 7.91 -16.55 8.83
C ALA A 358 9.34 -16.71 9.40
N ALA A 359 9.57 -17.71 10.24
CA ALA A 359 10.87 -17.95 10.86
C ALA A 359 12.00 -18.20 9.83
N GLN A 360 11.67 -18.70 8.63
CA GLN A 360 12.66 -18.95 7.56
C GLN A 360 13.17 -17.65 6.91
N HIS A 361 12.43 -16.56 7.08
CA HIS A 361 12.72 -15.25 6.50
C HIS A 361 13.19 -14.23 7.54
N LEU A 362 13.33 -14.64 8.82
CA LEU A 362 13.76 -13.76 9.91
C LEU A 362 15.20 -13.30 9.67
N ALA A 363 15.39 -11.98 9.56
CA ALA A 363 16.70 -11.34 9.38
C ALA A 363 17.21 -10.67 10.66
N GLY A 364 16.33 -10.36 11.63
CA GLY A 364 16.68 -9.79 12.94
C GLY A 364 15.45 -9.55 13.80
N SER A 365 15.65 -9.56 15.13
CA SER A 365 14.62 -9.26 16.13
C SER A 365 15.20 -8.51 17.32
N THR A 366 14.40 -7.62 17.95
CA THR A 366 14.74 -6.89 19.19
C THR A 366 13.56 -6.93 20.16
#